data_dcca501995e496f5466ec36ee811b4a8
#
_entry.id   dcca501995e496f5466ec36ee811b4a8
#
_cell.length_a   1.000
_cell.length_b   1.000
_cell.length_c   1.000
_cell.angle_alpha   90.00
_cell.angle_beta   90.00
_cell.angle_gamma   90.00
#
_symmetry.space_group_name_H-M   'P 1'
#
loop_
_entity.id
_entity.type
_entity.pdbx_description
1 polymer ?
#
loop_
_entity_poly.entity_id
_entity_poly.type
_entity_poly.pdbx_seq_one_letter_code
_entity_poly.pdbx_strand_id
1 'polypeptide(L)'
;MMKEIKNPRAMTIEFRPEVANALRDLCSKTGISLTRAVNNAVEAYMPVIQKLAETLNDAGVTSEDTANIGMNVDFDKLYDSLFQGCFEITHNEKDFVPSNEFREIIKNAIEENDMYRNAGIKYDSRFLNFLARRYGLVATQSRKHSRKRGYVGILHGEWF
;
A
#
# COMPACT_ATOMS: atom_id res chain seq x y z
N MET A 1 -19.80 30.83 -0.70
CA MET A 1 -18.92 31.72 0.10
C MET A 1 -17.94 30.82 0.88
N MET A 2 -16.72 30.66 0.39
CA MET A 2 -15.69 29.93 1.10
C MET A 2 -15.25 30.74 2.34
N LYS A 3 -15.37 30.13 3.53
CA LYS A 3 -14.82 30.74 4.75
C LYS A 3 -13.31 30.72 4.68
N GLU A 4 -12.69 31.90 4.70
CA GLU A 4 -11.26 32.07 4.81
C GLU A 4 -10.76 31.38 6.11
N ILE A 5 -9.95 30.36 5.99
CA ILE A 5 -9.39 29.64 7.15
C ILE A 5 -8.27 30.50 7.71
N LYS A 6 -8.55 31.24 8.77
CA LYS A 6 -7.64 32.22 9.40
C LYS A 6 -6.39 31.64 10.07
N ASN A 7 -6.25 30.34 10.22
CA ASN A 7 -5.02 29.65 10.66
C ASN A 7 -5.06 28.21 10.15
N PRO A 8 -4.49 27.90 8.98
CA PRO A 8 -4.32 26.51 8.58
C PRO A 8 -3.42 25.83 9.60
N ARG A 9 -3.90 24.74 10.21
CA ARG A 9 -3.08 23.91 11.07
C ARG A 9 -1.85 23.47 10.27
N ALA A 10 -0.68 23.50 10.89
CA ALA A 10 0.53 22.99 10.27
C ALA A 10 0.28 21.56 9.74
N MET A 11 0.54 21.36 8.45
CA MET A 11 0.38 20.09 7.79
C MET A 11 1.76 19.43 7.70
N THR A 12 1.88 18.20 8.16
CA THR A 12 3.09 17.41 7.97
C THR A 12 2.96 16.64 6.66
N ILE A 13 3.92 16.82 5.76
CA ILE A 13 3.99 16.09 4.50
C ILE A 13 5.19 15.17 4.55
N GLU A 14 4.97 13.87 4.36
CA GLU A 14 6.05 12.88 4.21
C GLU A 14 6.36 12.71 2.73
N PHE A 15 7.60 12.98 2.37
CA PHE A 15 8.11 12.78 1.01
C PHE A 15 8.83 11.45 0.90
N ARG A 16 8.75 10.83 -0.28
CA ARG A 16 9.62 9.71 -0.61
C ARG A 16 11.10 10.16 -0.52
N PRO A 17 12.03 9.27 -0.12
CA PRO A 17 13.45 9.65 0.06
C PRO A 17 14.07 10.35 -1.15
N GLU A 18 13.74 9.89 -2.37
CA GLU A 18 14.27 10.46 -3.62
C GLU A 18 13.76 11.90 -3.82
N VAL A 19 12.48 12.15 -3.55
CA VAL A 19 11.88 13.48 -3.67
C VAL A 19 12.44 14.42 -2.58
N ALA A 20 12.60 13.91 -1.36
CA ALA A 20 13.19 14.68 -0.27
C ALA A 20 14.63 15.10 -0.57
N ASN A 21 15.44 14.20 -1.15
CA ASN A 21 16.80 14.48 -1.55
C ASN A 21 16.86 15.49 -2.70
N ALA A 22 16.06 15.31 -3.74
CA ALA A 22 15.98 16.25 -4.86
C ALA A 22 15.56 17.66 -4.41
N LEU A 23 14.60 17.77 -3.48
CA LEU A 23 14.20 19.05 -2.90
C LEU A 23 15.31 19.70 -2.08
N ARG A 24 16.07 18.93 -1.28
CA ARG A 24 17.22 19.46 -0.52
C ARG A 24 18.31 19.97 -1.46
N ASP A 25 18.62 19.22 -2.51
CA ASP A 25 19.60 19.63 -3.53
C ASP A 25 19.17 20.91 -4.25
N LEU A 26 17.91 21.01 -4.62
CA LEU A 26 17.34 22.21 -5.23
C LEU A 26 17.46 23.42 -4.28
N CYS A 27 17.06 23.27 -3.04
CA CYS A 27 17.15 24.31 -2.01
C CYS A 27 18.60 24.76 -1.79
N SER A 28 19.54 23.82 -1.71
CA SER A 28 20.97 24.09 -1.57
C SER A 28 21.55 24.88 -2.75
N LYS A 29 21.16 24.53 -3.98
CA LYS A 29 21.63 25.20 -5.20
C LYS A 29 21.02 26.58 -5.44
N THR A 30 19.79 26.76 -5.02
CA THR A 30 19.01 27.99 -5.31
C THR A 30 18.91 28.96 -4.16
N GLY A 31 19.26 28.56 -2.93
CA GLY A 31 19.07 29.34 -1.71
C GLY A 31 17.61 29.52 -1.29
N ILE A 32 16.66 28.82 -1.94
CA ILE A 32 15.25 28.86 -1.61
C ILE A 32 14.97 27.94 -0.43
N SER A 33 14.15 28.37 0.55
CA SER A 33 13.75 27.52 1.66
C SER A 33 12.87 26.35 1.17
N LEU A 34 12.92 25.21 1.85
CA LEU A 34 12.12 24.02 1.53
C LEU A 34 10.61 24.35 1.44
N THR A 35 10.10 25.11 2.42
CA THR A 35 8.69 25.55 2.44
C THR A 35 8.33 26.34 1.19
N ARG A 36 9.19 27.27 0.78
CA ARG A 36 8.97 28.07 -0.41
C ARG A 36 9.04 27.24 -1.69
N ALA A 37 9.98 26.30 -1.77
CA ALA A 37 10.09 25.38 -2.92
C ALA A 37 8.84 24.51 -3.06
N VAL A 38 8.31 23.98 -1.95
CA VAL A 38 7.08 23.19 -1.95
C VAL A 38 5.86 24.03 -2.32
N ASN A 39 5.71 25.21 -1.73
CA ASN A 39 4.58 26.10 -2.05
C ASN A 39 4.59 26.50 -3.53
N ASN A 40 5.74 26.90 -4.08
CA ASN A 40 5.87 27.24 -5.49
C ASN A 40 5.51 26.05 -6.40
N ALA A 41 5.92 24.82 -6.02
CA ALA A 41 5.57 23.63 -6.78
C ALA A 41 4.05 23.37 -6.74
N VAL A 42 3.42 23.48 -5.58
CA VAL A 42 1.96 23.33 -5.42
C VAL A 42 1.22 24.38 -6.24
N GLU A 43 1.60 25.66 -6.12
CA GLU A 43 1.00 26.76 -6.88
C GLU A 43 1.13 26.55 -8.39
N ALA A 44 2.29 26.08 -8.87
CA ALA A 44 2.49 25.79 -10.28
C ALA A 44 1.64 24.64 -10.82
N TYR A 45 1.33 23.64 -9.97
CA TYR A 45 0.53 22.48 -10.36
C TYR A 45 -0.97 22.67 -10.13
N MET A 46 -1.40 23.61 -9.29
CA MET A 46 -2.83 23.85 -9.01
C MET A 46 -3.69 24.06 -10.26
N PRO A 47 -3.26 24.87 -11.27
CA PRO A 47 -4.05 25.03 -12.49
C PRO A 47 -4.23 23.72 -13.28
N VAL A 48 -3.21 22.85 -13.28
CA VAL A 48 -3.28 21.54 -13.94
C VAL A 48 -4.27 20.63 -13.23
N ILE A 49 -4.22 20.60 -11.88
CA ILE A 49 -5.15 19.82 -11.06
C ILE A 49 -6.57 20.33 -11.24
N GLN A 50 -6.78 21.63 -11.24
CA GLN A 50 -8.10 22.23 -11.44
C GLN A 50 -8.68 21.88 -12.82
N LYS A 51 -7.88 22.03 -13.89
CA LYS A 51 -8.29 21.66 -15.24
C LYS A 51 -8.61 20.17 -15.38
N LEU A 52 -7.85 19.32 -14.70
CA LEU A 52 -8.11 17.88 -14.65
C LEU A 52 -9.44 17.59 -13.95
N ALA A 53 -9.69 18.25 -12.80
CA ALA A 53 -10.93 18.11 -12.06
C ALA A 53 -12.15 18.58 -12.87
N GLU A 54 -12.04 19.70 -13.59
CA GLU A 54 -13.08 20.19 -14.51
C GLU A 54 -13.37 19.17 -15.61
N THR A 55 -12.33 18.64 -16.25
CA THR A 55 -12.47 17.63 -17.31
C THR A 55 -13.14 16.35 -16.81
N LEU A 56 -12.83 15.92 -15.60
CA LEU A 56 -13.42 14.74 -14.97
C LEU A 56 -14.89 14.97 -14.60
N ASN A 57 -15.23 16.17 -14.10
CA ASN A 57 -16.61 16.55 -13.82
C ASN A 57 -17.45 16.61 -15.10
N ASP A 58 -16.92 17.17 -16.19
CA ASP A 58 -17.59 17.21 -17.49
C ASP A 58 -17.80 15.82 -18.08
N ALA A 59 -16.92 14.88 -17.76
CA ALA A 59 -17.05 13.47 -18.13
C ALA A 59 -18.04 12.68 -17.26
N GLY A 60 -18.69 13.34 -16.29
CA GLY A 60 -19.66 12.71 -15.37
C GLY A 60 -19.00 11.82 -14.31
N VAL A 61 -17.70 11.96 -14.12
CA VAL A 61 -16.93 11.23 -13.09
C VAL A 61 -17.20 11.89 -11.74
N THR A 62 -17.73 11.11 -10.80
CA THR A 62 -18.08 11.64 -9.47
C THR A 62 -16.83 11.83 -8.59
N SER A 63 -16.97 12.58 -7.48
CA SER A 63 -15.88 12.74 -6.51
C SER A 63 -15.43 11.43 -5.89
N GLU A 64 -16.29 10.41 -5.88
CA GLU A 64 -15.94 9.04 -5.45
C GLU A 64 -15.08 8.33 -6.50
N ASP A 65 -15.33 8.56 -7.79
CA ASP A 65 -14.53 8.03 -8.89
C ASP A 65 -13.17 8.73 -8.98
N THR A 66 -13.10 10.05 -8.71
CA THR A 66 -11.84 10.81 -8.71
C THR A 66 -10.97 10.52 -7.50
N ALA A 67 -11.53 10.19 -6.35
CA ALA A 67 -10.79 9.67 -5.21
C ALA A 67 -10.10 8.32 -5.55
N ASN A 68 -10.65 7.58 -6.54
CA ASN A 68 -10.09 6.33 -7.06
C ASN A 68 -9.01 6.52 -8.15
N ILE A 69 -8.93 7.69 -8.81
CA ILE A 69 -7.88 7.98 -9.81
C ILE A 69 -6.58 8.43 -9.13
N GLY A 70 -6.65 8.99 -7.93
CA GLY A 70 -5.50 9.33 -7.09
C GLY A 70 -5.08 8.17 -6.20
N MET A 71 -4.38 7.17 -6.74
CA MET A 71 -3.75 6.08 -5.99
C MET A 71 -4.67 5.38 -4.96
N ASN A 72 -5.85 4.97 -5.33
CA ASN A 72 -6.49 3.90 -4.59
C ASN A 72 -5.91 2.57 -5.10
N VAL A 73 -4.70 2.29 -4.66
CA VAL A 73 -4.20 0.93 -4.65
C VAL A 73 -5.19 0.17 -3.78
N ASP A 74 -6.04 -0.63 -4.41
CA ASP A 74 -6.95 -1.52 -3.68
C ASP A 74 -6.09 -2.58 -2.99
N PHE A 75 -5.63 -2.24 -1.79
CA PHE A 75 -4.74 -3.11 -1.01
C PHE A 75 -5.37 -4.47 -0.77
N ASP A 76 -6.69 -4.54 -0.61
CA ASP A 76 -7.38 -5.80 -0.40
C ASP A 76 -7.27 -6.70 -1.65
N LYS A 77 -7.36 -6.15 -2.85
CA LYS A 77 -7.13 -6.93 -4.10
C LYS A 77 -5.67 -7.34 -4.26
N LEU A 78 -4.73 -6.47 -3.90
CA LEU A 78 -3.30 -6.84 -3.97
C LEU A 78 -2.92 -7.88 -2.94
N TYR A 79 -3.46 -7.81 -1.73
CA TYR A 79 -3.26 -8.83 -0.71
C TYR A 79 -3.87 -10.16 -1.12
N ASP A 80 -5.07 -10.13 -1.73
CA ASP A 80 -5.75 -11.31 -2.25
C ASP A 80 -4.92 -11.98 -3.35
N SER A 81 -4.48 -11.20 -4.33
CA SER A 81 -3.61 -11.66 -5.42
C SER A 81 -2.29 -12.23 -4.93
N LEU A 82 -1.62 -11.54 -4.00
CA LEU A 82 -0.38 -12.00 -3.40
C LEU A 82 -0.55 -13.32 -2.66
N PHE A 83 -1.61 -13.45 -1.85
CA PHE A 83 -1.88 -14.66 -1.09
C PHE A 83 -2.22 -15.84 -2.01
N GLN A 84 -3.15 -15.65 -2.95
CA GLN A 84 -3.57 -16.69 -3.89
C GLN A 84 -2.46 -17.09 -4.88
N GLY A 85 -1.53 -16.19 -5.16
CA GLY A 85 -0.34 -16.50 -5.96
C GLY A 85 0.67 -17.39 -5.23
N CYS A 86 0.67 -17.38 -3.90
CA CYS A 86 1.64 -18.14 -3.09
C CYS A 86 1.05 -19.40 -2.45
N PHE A 87 -0.26 -19.40 -2.16
CA PHE A 87 -0.88 -20.44 -1.34
C PHE A 87 -2.25 -20.87 -1.88
N GLU A 88 -2.54 -22.15 -1.72
CA GLU A 88 -3.85 -22.75 -1.95
C GLU A 88 -4.55 -23.03 -0.62
N ILE A 89 -5.84 -22.71 -0.54
CA ILE A 89 -6.69 -23.02 0.61
C ILE A 89 -7.27 -24.41 0.39
N THR A 90 -6.82 -25.37 1.21
CA THR A 90 -7.26 -26.76 1.10
C THR A 90 -8.38 -27.13 2.06
N HIS A 91 -8.58 -26.32 3.12
CA HIS A 91 -9.46 -26.64 4.25
C HIS A 91 -9.16 -27.99 4.94
N ASN A 92 -8.01 -28.59 4.65
CA ASN A 92 -7.60 -29.87 5.21
C ASN A 92 -6.70 -29.63 6.44
N GLU A 93 -7.11 -30.09 7.60
CA GLU A 93 -6.34 -29.93 8.84
C GLU A 93 -4.94 -30.59 8.84
N LYS A 94 -4.65 -31.47 7.87
CA LYS A 94 -3.33 -32.06 7.71
C LYS A 94 -2.34 -31.13 7.03
N ASP A 95 -2.86 -30.20 6.24
CA ASP A 95 -2.06 -29.24 5.50
C ASP A 95 -1.68 -28.09 6.43
N PHE A 96 -0.40 -27.79 6.47
CA PHE A 96 0.16 -26.87 7.44
C PHE A 96 1.40 -26.17 6.90
N VAL A 97 1.39 -24.87 6.98
CA VAL A 97 2.55 -24.03 6.64
C VAL A 97 3.08 -23.34 7.91
N PRO A 98 4.33 -23.61 8.32
CA PRO A 98 4.93 -22.94 9.46
C PRO A 98 4.99 -21.41 9.27
N SER A 99 4.80 -20.63 10.34
CA SER A 99 4.76 -19.17 10.26
C SER A 99 6.04 -18.53 9.71
N ASN A 100 7.20 -19.12 9.96
CA ASN A 100 8.47 -18.67 9.40
C ASN A 100 8.53 -18.88 7.89
N GLU A 101 8.17 -20.08 7.43
CA GLU A 101 8.10 -20.43 6.01
C GLU A 101 7.07 -19.55 5.26
N PHE A 102 5.87 -19.41 5.82
CA PHE A 102 4.85 -18.52 5.29
C PHE A 102 5.36 -17.08 5.09
N ARG A 103 6.08 -16.55 6.11
CA ARG A 103 6.67 -15.22 6.05
C ARG A 103 7.71 -15.10 4.94
N GLU A 104 8.60 -16.08 4.81
CA GLU A 104 9.66 -16.08 3.80
C GLU A 104 9.07 -16.11 2.38
N ILE A 105 8.08 -16.98 2.13
CA ILE A 105 7.41 -17.08 0.82
C ILE A 105 6.76 -15.73 0.45
N ILE A 106 5.98 -15.15 1.36
CA ILE A 106 5.32 -13.85 1.10
C ILE A 106 6.34 -12.73 0.87
N LYS A 107 7.42 -12.67 1.65
CA LYS A 107 8.45 -11.66 1.46
C LYS A 107 9.16 -11.79 0.12
N ASN A 108 9.53 -13.02 -0.25
CA ASN A 108 10.15 -13.28 -1.55
C ASN A 108 9.22 -12.88 -2.70
N ALA A 109 7.95 -13.24 -2.64
CA ALA A 109 6.97 -12.85 -3.65
C ALA A 109 6.78 -11.33 -3.76
N ILE A 110 6.88 -10.59 -2.65
CA ILE A 110 6.86 -9.11 -2.67
C ILE A 110 8.13 -8.57 -3.30
N GLU A 111 9.30 -9.13 -2.98
CA GLU A 111 10.60 -8.68 -3.49
C GLU A 111 10.79 -8.97 -4.99
N GLU A 112 10.26 -10.08 -5.47
CA GLU A 112 10.37 -10.50 -6.86
C GLU A 112 9.38 -9.80 -7.80
N ASN A 113 8.30 -9.22 -7.25
CA ASN A 113 7.25 -8.57 -8.05
C ASN A 113 7.22 -7.06 -7.87
N ASP A 114 7.59 -6.35 -8.94
CA ASP A 114 7.61 -4.88 -8.98
C ASP A 114 6.26 -4.24 -8.64
N MET A 115 5.15 -4.88 -8.99
CA MET A 115 3.81 -4.38 -8.69
C MET A 115 3.60 -4.29 -7.18
N TYR A 116 3.95 -5.33 -6.42
CA TYR A 116 3.80 -5.33 -4.96
C TYR A 116 4.78 -4.36 -4.29
N ARG A 117 6.03 -4.31 -4.77
CA ARG A 117 7.04 -3.36 -4.26
C ARG A 117 6.61 -1.91 -4.47
N ASN A 118 6.20 -1.57 -5.69
CA ASN A 118 5.80 -0.21 -6.05
C ASN A 118 4.50 0.23 -5.34
N ALA A 119 3.59 -0.71 -5.08
CA ALA A 119 2.39 -0.47 -4.28
C ALA A 119 2.68 -0.32 -2.78
N GLY A 120 3.93 -0.59 -2.33
CA GLY A 120 4.31 -0.52 -0.93
C GLY A 120 3.73 -1.64 -0.08
N ILE A 121 3.41 -2.81 -0.68
CA ILE A 121 2.95 -4.00 0.03
C ILE A 121 4.05 -4.49 0.98
N LYS A 122 3.64 -4.86 2.19
CA LYS A 122 4.54 -5.37 3.24
C LYS A 122 3.92 -6.55 3.98
N TYR A 123 4.76 -7.45 4.46
CA TYR A 123 4.36 -8.45 5.44
C TYR A 123 4.22 -7.79 6.81
N ASP A 124 3.05 -7.26 7.11
CA ASP A 124 2.75 -6.52 8.33
C ASP A 124 1.39 -6.91 8.93
N SER A 125 0.99 -6.21 10.00
CA SER A 125 -0.29 -6.45 10.66
C SER A 125 -1.50 -6.21 9.77
N ARG A 126 -1.42 -5.32 8.77
CA ARG A 126 -2.53 -5.04 7.83
C ARG A 126 -2.79 -6.25 6.95
N PHE A 127 -1.72 -6.81 6.37
CA PHE A 127 -1.79 -8.04 5.58
C PHE A 127 -2.34 -9.21 6.42
N LEU A 128 -1.83 -9.41 7.63
CA LEU A 128 -2.30 -10.49 8.50
C LEU A 128 -3.77 -10.32 8.93
N ASN A 129 -4.19 -9.09 9.21
CA ASN A 129 -5.60 -8.79 9.52
C ASN A 129 -6.51 -9.01 8.30
N PHE A 130 -6.03 -8.71 7.10
CA PHE A 130 -6.74 -9.03 5.86
C PHE A 130 -6.96 -10.54 5.75
N LEU A 131 -5.91 -11.36 5.92
CA LEU A 131 -6.02 -12.82 5.85
C LEU A 131 -6.98 -13.40 6.90
N ALA A 132 -6.92 -12.89 8.13
CA ALA A 132 -7.82 -13.30 9.20
C ALA A 132 -9.29 -12.97 8.87
N ARG A 133 -9.54 -11.78 8.35
CA ARG A 133 -10.89 -11.31 7.98
C ARG A 133 -11.43 -12.00 6.74
N ARG A 134 -10.61 -12.14 5.72
CA ARG A 134 -11.04 -12.67 4.40
C ARG A 134 -11.14 -14.19 4.38
N TYR A 135 -10.17 -14.87 5.00
CA TYR A 135 -10.01 -16.31 4.91
C TYR A 135 -10.09 -17.04 6.26
N GLY A 136 -10.26 -16.30 7.36
CA GLY A 136 -10.20 -16.89 8.69
C GLY A 136 -8.81 -17.42 9.08
N LEU A 137 -7.76 -17.04 8.35
CA LEU A 137 -6.41 -17.54 8.54
C LEU A 137 -5.71 -16.79 9.68
N VAL A 138 -5.50 -17.49 10.77
CA VAL A 138 -4.76 -17.01 11.94
C VAL A 138 -3.68 -18.03 12.30
N ALA A 139 -2.46 -17.56 12.53
CA ALA A 139 -1.38 -18.43 12.94
C ALA A 139 -1.66 -19.02 14.32
N THR A 140 -1.80 -20.33 14.39
CA THR A 140 -2.07 -21.09 15.62
C THR A 140 -0.94 -22.07 15.93
N GLN A 141 -0.85 -22.48 17.20
CA GLN A 141 0.06 -23.54 17.59
C GLN A 141 -0.63 -24.89 17.36
N SER A 142 -0.14 -25.64 16.38
CA SER A 142 -0.75 -26.92 16.05
C SER A 142 -0.12 -28.09 16.84
N ARG A 143 -0.94 -28.79 17.62
CA ARG A 143 -0.50 -30.01 18.32
C ARG A 143 -0.19 -31.15 17.36
N LYS A 144 -0.90 -31.22 16.22
CA LYS A 144 -0.70 -32.22 15.17
C LYS A 144 0.64 -32.05 14.43
N HIS A 145 1.20 -30.81 14.43
CA HIS A 145 2.43 -30.46 13.74
C HIS A 145 3.57 -30.11 14.72
N SER A 146 3.82 -31.01 15.66
CA SER A 146 4.92 -30.87 16.62
C SER A 146 4.93 -29.59 17.43
N ARG A 147 3.75 -29.05 17.74
CA ARG A 147 3.55 -27.76 18.45
C ARG A 147 4.17 -26.55 17.74
N LYS A 148 4.44 -26.62 16.45
CA LYS A 148 4.88 -25.47 15.66
C LYS A 148 3.74 -24.48 15.49
N ARG A 149 4.08 -23.19 15.45
CA ARG A 149 3.14 -22.12 15.11
C ARG A 149 3.08 -21.96 13.60
N GLY A 150 1.88 -21.91 13.04
CA GLY A 150 1.69 -21.79 11.60
C GLY A 150 0.21 -21.70 11.21
N TYR A 151 -0.03 -21.86 9.94
CA TYR A 151 -1.36 -21.78 9.32
C TYR A 151 -1.79 -23.17 8.89
N VAL A 152 -3.00 -23.57 9.31
CA VAL A 152 -3.62 -24.85 8.99
C VAL A 152 -4.59 -24.67 7.82
N GLY A 153 -4.72 -25.69 6.97
CA GLY A 153 -5.65 -25.69 5.85
C GLY A 153 -5.16 -24.94 4.63
N ILE A 154 -3.86 -24.72 4.52
CA ILE A 154 -3.22 -24.14 3.35
C ILE A 154 -1.99 -24.94 2.93
N LEU A 155 -1.69 -24.91 1.64
CA LEU A 155 -0.45 -25.43 1.05
C LEU A 155 0.27 -24.34 0.27
N HIS A 156 1.58 -24.43 0.19
CA HIS A 156 2.37 -23.62 -0.74
C HIS A 156 2.08 -24.08 -2.18
N GLY A 157 1.61 -23.18 -3.02
CA GLY A 157 1.41 -23.43 -4.44
C GLY A 157 2.76 -23.47 -5.18
N GLU A 158 3.01 -24.48 -6.00
CA GLU A 158 4.21 -24.59 -6.86
C GLU A 158 4.11 -23.69 -8.11
N TRP A 159 3.60 -22.45 -7.99
CA TRP A 159 3.27 -21.60 -9.15
C TRP A 159 4.22 -20.41 -9.37
N PHE A 160 5.49 -20.56 -8.97
CA PHE A 160 6.56 -19.61 -9.34
C PHE A 160 7.76 -20.35 -9.90
#